data_220ee300f49c60409d0d9d941367b1b4
#
_entry.id   220ee300f49c60409d0d9d941367b1b4
#
_cell.length_a   1.000
_cell.length_b   1.000
_cell.length_c   1.000
_cell.angle_alpha   90.00
_cell.angle_beta   90.00
_cell.angle_gamma   90.00
#
_symmetry.space_group_name_H-M   'P 1'
#
loop_
_entity.id
_entity.type
_entity.pdbx_description
1 polymer ?
#
loop_
_entity_poly.entity_id
_entity_poly.type
_entity_poly.pdbx_seq_one_letter_code
_entity_poly.pdbx_strand_id
1 'polypeptide(L)'
;MSSIINLKDRLKDIGDKTTITLSNYIQLLKGSGSFVIPDYQRGYVWGQRKKNSQSDSVSFLINSLKESYNHKSDIFLQGITVHEKKESFDIVLVDGQQRTTFFYLLLKYTGFKYDIRKESNDFLINLDKEDCSRNDSEEYQDIFFFKRTLRIFARELKDIVKEDFRKYILEHVKFLFVIIPEEQAKIVFTMMNGNKAKMTNEELIKAELLRCASLEHNLFSEAEHIALRGRLAREWDSWLYWWSNPNVESFFRTGGKQLGWLLPLVCESSKVSFDSFKDKLLKSQTMKQSKSVFKQMRLLQKLIEDAYNYSISYNYLGVILYIRNNVEQRFAFLRWYFGINQDGIHFKSIAELKRYYDWAIIGVNHEDIVAVDAEKYSDARNRFYGELKSNMLFMHHYETAYRWLLHQNIKQDNFYNDRKFDFNIECNRSLEHVYPKSKIGHKNDQNIALGWNDEPIKDECSIALWREEMEWTCKEDNHVYHGSEHCIGNLVLLYKRDNSKFNDADFRKKNQYFFTDQDDESFKNAVD
;
A
#
# COMPACT_ATOMS: atom_id res chain seq x y z
N MET A 1 -33.08 -4.74 44.79
CA MET A 1 -33.03 -4.45 43.34
C MET A 1 -32.54 -3.02 43.21
N SER A 2 -31.28 -2.79 42.83
CA SER A 2 -30.79 -1.43 42.58
C SER A 2 -31.54 -0.91 41.34
N SER A 3 -32.25 0.22 41.51
CA SER A 3 -32.90 0.92 40.39
C SER A 3 -31.84 1.20 39.33
N ILE A 4 -32.04 0.65 38.13
CA ILE A 4 -31.16 0.89 37.00
C ILE A 4 -31.30 2.36 36.59
N ILE A 5 -30.24 3.14 36.77
CA ILE A 5 -30.21 4.59 36.56
C ILE A 5 -29.87 4.84 35.08
N ASN A 6 -30.71 5.63 34.40
CA ASN A 6 -30.47 5.98 33.01
C ASN A 6 -29.20 6.84 32.82
N LEU A 7 -28.69 6.93 31.55
CA LEU A 7 -27.44 7.63 31.26
C LEU A 7 -27.44 9.11 31.68
N LYS A 8 -28.59 9.80 31.57
CA LYS A 8 -28.70 11.20 32.02
C LYS A 8 -28.55 11.36 33.51
N ASP A 9 -29.09 10.41 34.29
CA ASP A 9 -28.95 10.43 35.74
C ASP A 9 -27.53 10.07 36.16
N ARG A 10 -26.90 9.09 35.50
CA ARG A 10 -25.46 8.78 35.68
C ARG A 10 -24.58 9.98 35.39
N LEU A 11 -24.93 10.80 34.35
CA LEU A 11 -24.20 12.03 34.05
C LEU A 11 -24.35 13.10 35.12
N LYS A 12 -25.54 13.22 35.74
CA LYS A 12 -25.76 14.13 36.89
C LYS A 12 -24.90 13.76 38.08
N ASP A 13 -24.75 12.46 38.37
CA ASP A 13 -23.93 11.96 39.45
C ASP A 13 -22.44 12.35 39.32
N ILE A 14 -21.96 12.55 38.10
CA ILE A 14 -20.59 13.00 37.82
C ILE A 14 -20.50 14.52 37.59
N GLY A 15 -21.57 15.28 37.87
CA GLY A 15 -21.58 16.73 37.88
C GLY A 15 -22.21 17.40 36.67
N ASP A 16 -23.00 16.69 35.85
CA ASP A 16 -23.78 17.19 34.67
C ASP A 16 -23.01 18.18 33.79
N LYS A 17 -21.78 17.84 33.46
CA LYS A 17 -20.89 18.68 32.65
C LYS A 17 -20.89 18.24 31.22
N THR A 18 -20.96 19.17 30.29
CA THR A 18 -20.76 18.91 28.85
C THR A 18 -19.34 18.46 28.52
N THR A 19 -18.39 18.80 29.40
CA THR A 19 -16.99 18.37 29.32
C THR A 19 -16.70 17.44 30.46
N ILE A 20 -16.33 16.20 30.18
CA ILE A 20 -16.02 15.16 31.16
C ILE A 20 -14.58 14.67 31.02
N THR A 21 -13.98 14.22 32.12
CA THR A 21 -12.69 13.56 32.10
C THR A 21 -12.80 12.11 31.61
N LEU A 22 -11.71 11.51 31.20
CA LEU A 22 -11.67 10.10 30.81
C LEU A 22 -12.09 9.19 31.97
N SER A 23 -11.74 9.55 33.21
CA SER A 23 -12.21 8.84 34.42
C SER A 23 -13.73 8.87 34.51
N ASN A 24 -14.35 10.05 34.41
CA ASN A 24 -15.80 10.21 34.44
C ASN A 24 -16.48 9.47 33.27
N TYR A 25 -15.89 9.49 32.11
CA TYR A 25 -16.39 8.75 30.96
C TYR A 25 -16.47 7.24 31.22
N ILE A 26 -15.42 6.65 31.80
CA ILE A 26 -15.41 5.24 32.17
C ILE A 26 -16.38 4.97 33.33
N GLN A 27 -16.55 5.92 34.27
CA GLN A 27 -17.49 5.80 35.38
C GLN A 27 -18.97 5.72 34.91
N LEU A 28 -19.31 6.23 33.72
CA LEU A 28 -20.65 6.08 33.19
C LEU A 28 -21.06 4.61 32.97
N LEU A 29 -20.12 3.66 32.95
CA LEU A 29 -20.37 2.22 32.87
C LEU A 29 -20.65 1.57 34.24
N LYS A 30 -20.52 2.31 35.35
CA LYS A 30 -20.77 1.74 36.68
C LYS A 30 -22.23 1.34 36.83
N GLY A 31 -22.45 0.04 37.02
CA GLY A 31 -23.71 -0.54 37.39
C GLY A 31 -24.49 -1.26 36.29
N SER A 32 -24.29 -0.96 35.03
CA SER A 32 -24.88 -1.71 33.90
C SER A 32 -24.48 -1.13 32.53
N GLY A 33 -24.52 -1.97 31.51
CA GLY A 33 -24.25 -1.60 30.14
C GLY A 33 -22.77 -1.64 29.75
N SER A 34 -22.54 -1.44 28.45
CA SER A 34 -21.21 -1.38 27.86
C SER A 34 -21.15 -0.20 26.88
N PHE A 35 -19.97 0.32 26.61
CA PHE A 35 -19.74 1.11 25.41
C PHE A 35 -19.80 0.18 24.20
N VAL A 36 -20.64 0.49 23.24
CA VAL A 36 -20.85 -0.32 22.05
C VAL A 36 -20.41 0.44 20.81
N ILE A 37 -19.51 -0.16 20.05
CA ILE A 37 -19.22 0.27 18.69
C ILE A 37 -20.17 -0.51 17.76
N PRO A 38 -21.20 0.12 17.17
CA PRO A 38 -22.20 -0.59 16.41
C PRO A 38 -21.68 -1.06 15.03
N ASP A 39 -22.34 -2.06 14.48
CA ASP A 39 -21.97 -2.76 13.24
C ASP A 39 -21.98 -1.89 11.97
N TYR A 40 -22.74 -0.79 11.96
CA TYR A 40 -22.81 0.15 10.83
C TYR A 40 -21.61 1.11 10.76
N GLN A 41 -20.77 1.15 11.79
CA GLN A 41 -19.57 1.99 11.79
C GLN A 41 -18.41 1.28 11.08
N ARG A 42 -17.44 2.09 10.63
CA ARG A 42 -16.20 1.53 10.05
C ARG A 42 -15.34 0.88 11.13
N GLY A 43 -14.57 -0.11 10.74
CA GLY A 43 -13.58 -0.75 11.60
C GLY A 43 -12.53 0.22 12.14
N TYR A 44 -11.76 -0.24 13.12
CA TYR A 44 -10.64 0.52 13.68
C TYR A 44 -9.52 0.65 12.64
N VAL A 45 -9.10 1.88 12.38
CA VAL A 45 -8.10 2.19 11.35
C VAL A 45 -6.98 3.13 11.85
N TRP A 46 -7.00 3.50 13.13
CA TRP A 46 -5.92 4.29 13.69
C TRP A 46 -4.61 3.48 13.70
N GLY A 47 -3.48 4.15 13.39
CA GLY A 47 -2.22 3.50 13.10
C GLY A 47 -1.95 3.37 11.60
N GLN A 48 -2.93 3.67 10.72
CA GLN A 48 -2.69 3.80 9.29
C GLN A 48 -1.89 5.08 9.00
N ARG A 49 -0.76 4.92 8.31
CA ARG A 49 0.06 6.06 7.90
C ARG A 49 -0.55 6.71 6.65
N LYS A 50 -0.86 8.00 6.72
CA LYS A 50 -1.30 8.76 5.54
C LYS A 50 -0.10 9.08 4.66
N LYS A 51 -0.25 9.05 3.33
CA LYS A 51 0.81 9.27 2.33
C LYS A 51 1.64 10.56 2.54
N ASN A 52 1.04 11.61 3.11
CA ASN A 52 1.68 12.91 3.30
C ASN A 52 1.91 13.25 4.78
N SER A 53 1.84 12.29 5.69
CA SER A 53 2.03 12.52 7.13
C SER A 53 3.29 11.81 7.63
N GLN A 54 4.09 12.52 8.40
CA GLN A 54 5.28 11.96 9.04
C GLN A 54 4.91 10.98 10.18
N SER A 55 3.70 11.06 10.73
CA SER A 55 3.22 10.18 11.81
C SER A 55 1.81 9.68 11.55
N ASP A 56 1.48 8.51 12.11
CA ASP A 56 0.10 8.00 12.17
C ASP A 56 -0.67 8.61 13.37
N SER A 57 -2.01 8.46 13.37
CA SER A 57 -2.88 9.06 14.39
C SER A 57 -2.59 8.52 15.81
N VAL A 58 -2.15 7.26 15.94
CA VAL A 58 -1.81 6.65 17.25
C VAL A 58 -0.53 7.28 17.79
N SER A 59 0.52 7.32 16.99
CA SER A 59 1.81 7.94 17.38
C SER A 59 1.64 9.42 17.70
N PHE A 60 0.83 10.14 16.92
CA PHE A 60 0.51 11.54 17.19
C PHE A 60 -0.18 11.71 18.54
N LEU A 61 -1.25 10.95 18.82
CA LEU A 61 -1.99 11.09 20.07
C LEU A 61 -1.15 10.67 21.28
N ILE A 62 -0.40 9.55 21.18
CA ILE A 62 0.43 9.11 22.32
C ILE A 62 1.53 10.13 22.65
N ASN A 63 2.12 10.77 21.64
CA ASN A 63 3.11 11.83 21.86
C ASN A 63 2.47 13.08 22.48
N SER A 64 1.27 13.48 22.05
CA SER A 64 0.53 14.57 22.67
C SER A 64 0.18 14.27 24.14
N LEU A 65 -0.18 13.02 24.45
CA LEU A 65 -0.42 12.59 25.85
C LEU A 65 0.87 12.62 26.68
N LYS A 66 2.02 12.24 26.11
CA LYS A 66 3.33 12.31 26.79
C LYS A 66 3.73 13.76 27.07
N GLU A 67 3.57 14.65 26.08
CA GLU A 67 3.83 16.08 26.24
C GLU A 67 2.96 16.70 27.34
N SER A 68 1.65 16.42 27.31
CA SER A 68 0.72 16.84 28.35
C SER A 68 1.14 16.32 29.72
N TYR A 69 1.51 15.04 29.83
CA TYR A 69 2.00 14.43 31.07
C TYR A 69 3.25 15.11 31.61
N ASN A 70 4.21 15.43 30.75
CA ASN A 70 5.45 16.10 31.11
C ASN A 70 5.21 17.54 31.59
N HIS A 71 4.29 18.25 30.93
CA HIS A 71 3.94 19.64 31.27
C HIS A 71 2.86 19.78 32.34
N LYS A 72 2.28 18.67 32.81
CA LYS A 72 1.17 18.64 33.77
C LYS A 72 -0.02 19.50 33.34
N SER A 73 -0.34 19.46 32.04
CA SER A 73 -1.41 20.25 31.42
C SER A 73 -2.59 19.37 31.01
N ASP A 74 -3.81 19.91 31.02
CA ASP A 74 -4.98 19.24 30.48
C ASP A 74 -4.87 19.07 28.96
N ILE A 75 -5.36 17.95 28.46
CA ILE A 75 -5.51 17.71 27.04
C ILE A 75 -6.99 17.56 26.69
N PHE A 76 -7.44 18.37 25.74
CA PHE A 76 -8.82 18.37 25.28
C PHE A 76 -8.91 17.63 23.94
N LEU A 77 -9.63 16.52 23.92
CA LEU A 77 -9.93 15.76 22.72
C LEU A 77 -11.33 16.11 22.21
N GLN A 78 -11.55 15.94 20.92
CA GLN A 78 -12.86 16.24 20.29
C GLN A 78 -14.01 15.51 20.99
N GLY A 79 -15.26 15.87 20.64
CA GLY A 79 -16.46 15.32 21.25
C GLY A 79 -16.67 13.82 21.05
N ILE A 80 -17.37 13.21 21.99
CA ILE A 80 -17.93 11.87 21.91
C ILE A 80 -19.43 12.02 21.91
N THR A 81 -20.13 11.48 20.91
CA THR A 81 -21.58 11.52 20.78
C THR A 81 -22.12 10.11 20.95
N VAL A 82 -23.11 9.96 21.82
CA VAL A 82 -23.68 8.67 22.18
C VAL A 82 -25.21 8.72 22.26
N HIS A 83 -25.83 7.54 22.19
CA HIS A 83 -27.18 7.33 22.67
C HIS A 83 -27.24 6.13 23.62
N GLU A 84 -28.22 6.11 24.49
CA GLU A 84 -28.48 4.97 25.38
C GLU A 84 -29.48 4.02 24.71
N LYS A 85 -29.18 2.73 24.74
CA LYS A 85 -30.13 1.69 24.31
C LYS A 85 -31.03 1.31 25.49
N LYS A 86 -32.33 1.62 25.39
CA LYS A 86 -33.29 1.51 26.50
C LYS A 86 -33.38 0.12 27.14
N GLU A 87 -33.22 -0.94 26.34
CA GLU A 87 -33.40 -2.31 26.80
C GLU A 87 -32.19 -2.88 27.57
N SER A 88 -30.97 -2.51 27.17
CA SER A 88 -29.72 -3.05 27.71
C SER A 88 -28.91 -2.03 28.52
N PHE A 89 -29.33 -0.77 28.54
CA PHE A 89 -28.56 0.35 29.13
C PHE A 89 -27.14 0.51 28.55
N ASP A 90 -26.92 -0.07 27.38
CA ASP A 90 -25.67 0.09 26.64
C ASP A 90 -25.54 1.53 26.13
N ILE A 91 -24.33 2.05 26.14
CA ILE A 91 -23.97 3.36 25.61
C ILE A 91 -23.43 3.15 24.21
N VAL A 92 -24.26 3.38 23.19
CA VAL A 92 -23.91 3.18 21.79
C VAL A 92 -23.24 4.44 21.24
N LEU A 93 -22.06 4.28 20.68
CA LEU A 93 -21.31 5.39 20.09
C LEU A 93 -21.89 5.79 18.73
N VAL A 94 -22.11 7.07 18.54
CA VAL A 94 -22.47 7.69 17.27
C VAL A 94 -21.24 8.37 16.63
N ASP A 95 -20.43 9.04 17.45
CA ASP A 95 -19.10 9.54 17.06
C ASP A 95 -18.10 9.31 18.20
N GLY A 96 -16.82 9.24 17.87
CA GLY A 96 -15.73 9.03 18.84
C GLY A 96 -15.25 7.59 18.97
N GLN A 97 -15.72 6.66 18.12
CA GLN A 97 -15.36 5.24 18.17
C GLN A 97 -13.85 4.98 18.17
N GLN A 98 -13.07 5.64 17.29
CA GLN A 98 -11.63 5.43 17.20
C GLN A 98 -10.92 5.81 18.52
N ARG A 99 -11.36 6.91 19.14
CA ARG A 99 -10.83 7.39 20.44
C ARG A 99 -11.21 6.46 21.57
N THR A 100 -12.48 6.04 21.64
CA THR A 100 -12.95 5.09 22.65
C THR A 100 -12.20 3.76 22.55
N THR A 101 -12.02 3.24 21.34
CA THR A 101 -11.24 2.03 21.09
C THR A 101 -9.76 2.21 21.46
N PHE A 102 -9.15 3.36 21.13
CA PHE A 102 -7.77 3.67 21.53
C PHE A 102 -7.60 3.64 23.05
N PHE A 103 -8.52 4.28 23.80
CA PHE A 103 -8.44 4.27 25.26
C PHE A 103 -8.80 2.90 25.87
N TYR A 104 -9.67 2.13 25.21
CA TYR A 104 -9.88 0.74 25.60
C TYR A 104 -8.60 -0.09 25.48
N LEU A 105 -7.91 -0.02 24.35
CA LEU A 105 -6.63 -0.71 24.13
C LEU A 105 -5.54 -0.26 25.13
N LEU A 106 -5.54 1.02 25.51
CA LEU A 106 -4.55 1.57 26.43
C LEU A 106 -4.82 1.20 27.89
N LEU A 107 -6.09 1.21 28.32
CA LEU A 107 -6.49 1.10 29.72
C LEU A 107 -7.12 -0.24 30.11
N LYS A 108 -7.63 -0.99 29.10
CA LYS A 108 -8.30 -2.29 29.29
C LYS A 108 -9.41 -2.25 30.37
N TYR A 109 -10.31 -1.25 30.28
CA TYR A 109 -11.44 -1.15 31.18
C TYR A 109 -12.55 -2.15 30.79
N THR A 110 -13.39 -2.52 31.76
CA THR A 110 -14.52 -3.43 31.55
C THR A 110 -15.70 -2.72 30.88
N GLY A 111 -16.58 -3.46 30.18
CA GLY A 111 -17.78 -2.90 29.60
C GLY A 111 -17.53 -2.26 28.22
N PHE A 112 -16.86 -2.96 27.34
CA PHE A 112 -16.65 -2.55 25.94
C PHE A 112 -17.09 -3.67 25.01
N LYS A 113 -17.89 -3.35 23.97
CA LYS A 113 -18.37 -4.25 22.95
C LYS A 113 -18.05 -3.68 21.57
N TYR A 114 -17.58 -4.55 20.69
CA TYR A 114 -17.20 -4.18 19.32
C TYR A 114 -18.04 -4.97 18.34
N ASP A 115 -19.26 -4.46 18.04
CA ASP A 115 -20.28 -5.19 17.27
C ASP A 115 -20.02 -5.18 15.75
N ILE A 116 -18.97 -4.50 15.27
CA ILE A 116 -18.61 -4.47 13.85
C ILE A 116 -18.31 -5.88 13.34
N ARG A 117 -17.57 -6.68 14.13
CA ARG A 117 -17.22 -8.08 13.84
C ARG A 117 -17.06 -8.88 15.11
N LYS A 118 -17.55 -10.11 15.07
CA LYS A 118 -17.43 -11.03 16.19
C LYS A 118 -15.96 -11.36 16.49
N GLU A 119 -15.18 -11.67 15.48
CA GLU A 119 -13.77 -12.04 15.62
C GLU A 119 -12.93 -10.91 16.22
N SER A 120 -13.21 -9.69 15.82
CA SER A 120 -12.55 -8.50 16.37
C SER A 120 -12.98 -8.24 17.83
N ASN A 121 -14.24 -8.49 18.16
CA ASN A 121 -14.71 -8.40 19.54
C ASN A 121 -14.09 -9.50 20.41
N ASP A 122 -14.04 -10.75 19.94
CA ASP A 122 -13.44 -11.87 20.64
C ASP A 122 -11.93 -11.64 20.89
N PHE A 123 -11.22 -11.05 19.90
CA PHE A 123 -9.83 -10.61 20.07
C PHE A 123 -9.69 -9.57 21.21
N LEU A 124 -10.55 -8.56 21.24
CA LEU A 124 -10.51 -7.52 22.29
C LEU A 124 -10.82 -8.05 23.68
N ILE A 125 -11.75 -8.99 23.79
CA ILE A 125 -12.07 -9.66 25.08
C ILE A 125 -10.88 -10.50 25.57
N ASN A 126 -10.16 -11.16 24.67
CA ASN A 126 -9.03 -12.03 25.00
C ASN A 126 -7.66 -11.32 24.89
N LEU A 127 -7.63 -10.00 24.85
CA LEU A 127 -6.45 -9.18 24.58
C LEU A 127 -5.21 -9.52 25.43
N ASP A 128 -5.39 -9.99 26.66
CA ASP A 128 -4.29 -10.37 27.56
C ASP A 128 -3.64 -11.72 27.18
N LYS A 129 -4.31 -12.53 26.38
CA LYS A 129 -3.85 -13.84 25.93
C LYS A 129 -3.24 -13.80 24.52
N GLU A 130 -3.42 -12.70 23.80
CA GLU A 130 -3.01 -12.57 22.42
C GLU A 130 -1.54 -12.15 22.29
N ASP A 131 -0.81 -12.86 21.43
CA ASP A 131 0.56 -12.46 21.07
C ASP A 131 0.53 -11.32 20.04
N CYS A 132 0.74 -10.10 20.52
CA CYS A 132 0.75 -8.91 19.70
C CYS A 132 2.15 -8.56 19.14
N SER A 133 3.17 -9.37 19.43
CA SER A 133 4.57 -9.10 19.04
C SER A 133 4.87 -9.40 17.58
N ARG A 134 4.15 -10.36 16.98
CA ARG A 134 4.37 -10.81 15.61
C ARG A 134 3.53 -10.06 14.58
N ASN A 135 4.10 -9.88 13.39
CA ASN A 135 3.40 -9.38 12.19
C ASN A 135 2.76 -10.55 11.43
N ASP A 136 1.88 -11.31 12.10
CA ASP A 136 1.15 -12.35 11.42
C ASP A 136 0.20 -11.73 10.38
N SER A 137 -0.06 -12.45 9.30
CA SER A 137 -1.06 -12.09 8.29
C SER A 137 -2.44 -12.13 8.96
N GLU A 138 -2.96 -10.97 9.32
CA GLU A 138 -4.28 -10.86 9.92
C GLU A 138 -5.34 -10.86 8.85
N GLU A 139 -6.34 -11.70 9.01
CA GLU A 139 -7.49 -11.77 8.11
C GLU A 139 -8.37 -10.52 8.20
N TYR A 140 -8.36 -9.85 9.37
CA TYR A 140 -9.21 -8.69 9.64
C TYR A 140 -8.42 -7.41 9.88
N GLN A 141 -8.77 -6.37 9.14
CA GLN A 141 -8.11 -5.06 9.20
C GLN A 141 -8.05 -4.46 10.60
N ASP A 142 -9.13 -4.54 11.38
CA ASP A 142 -9.21 -3.98 12.74
C ASP A 142 -8.24 -4.69 13.68
N ILE A 143 -8.15 -6.03 13.64
CA ILE A 143 -7.20 -6.81 14.47
C ILE A 143 -5.76 -6.40 14.14
N PHE A 144 -5.44 -6.24 12.86
CA PHE A 144 -4.14 -5.72 12.45
C PHE A 144 -3.83 -4.37 13.09
N PHE A 145 -4.78 -3.42 13.05
CA PHE A 145 -4.56 -2.09 13.64
C PHE A 145 -4.61 -2.11 15.17
N PHE A 146 -5.35 -3.01 15.81
CA PHE A 146 -5.27 -3.22 17.25
C PHE A 146 -3.86 -3.66 17.65
N LYS A 147 -3.33 -4.72 17.04
CA LYS A 147 -1.97 -5.21 17.29
C LYS A 147 -0.93 -4.14 17.01
N ARG A 148 -1.06 -3.40 15.91
CA ARG A 148 -0.16 -2.29 15.59
C ARG A 148 -0.20 -1.19 16.64
N THR A 149 -1.39 -0.81 17.11
CA THR A 149 -1.57 0.20 18.17
C THR A 149 -0.89 -0.26 19.45
N LEU A 150 -1.06 -1.50 19.86
CA LEU A 150 -0.42 -2.06 21.06
C LEU A 150 1.11 -2.08 20.96
N ARG A 151 1.66 -2.39 19.78
CA ARG A 151 3.12 -2.29 19.54
C ARG A 151 3.62 -0.85 19.64
N ILE A 152 2.86 0.12 19.14
CA ILE A 152 3.20 1.54 19.29
C ILE A 152 3.19 1.90 20.77
N PHE A 153 2.18 1.49 21.56
CA PHE A 153 2.16 1.72 23.01
C PHE A 153 3.38 1.10 23.71
N ALA A 154 3.71 -0.13 23.40
CA ALA A 154 4.87 -0.81 23.99
C ALA A 154 6.18 -0.07 23.70
N ARG A 155 6.34 0.46 22.50
CA ARG A 155 7.51 1.24 22.12
C ARG A 155 7.54 2.63 22.76
N GLU A 156 6.45 3.37 22.64
CA GLU A 156 6.41 4.77 23.03
C GLU A 156 6.32 5.00 24.54
N LEU A 157 5.78 4.03 25.28
CA LEU A 157 5.61 4.11 26.74
C LEU A 157 6.65 3.29 27.51
N LYS A 158 7.71 2.84 26.87
CA LYS A 158 8.74 1.98 27.47
C LYS A 158 9.37 2.60 28.73
N ASP A 159 9.66 3.91 28.67
CA ASP A 159 10.39 4.63 29.69
C ASP A 159 9.47 5.43 30.65
N ILE A 160 8.16 5.17 30.59
CA ILE A 160 7.17 5.88 31.39
C ILE A 160 6.65 4.96 32.51
N VAL A 161 6.53 5.51 33.74
CA VAL A 161 5.89 4.80 34.85
C VAL A 161 4.40 4.64 34.53
N LYS A 162 3.99 3.41 34.22
CA LYS A 162 2.66 3.12 33.64
C LYS A 162 1.51 3.55 34.54
N GLU A 163 1.63 3.33 35.87
CA GLU A 163 0.57 3.68 36.81
C GLU A 163 0.39 5.19 36.98
N ASP A 164 1.48 5.96 37.03
CA ASP A 164 1.41 7.42 37.13
C ASP A 164 0.85 8.03 35.85
N PHE A 165 1.27 7.52 34.68
CA PHE A 165 0.74 7.94 33.42
C PHE A 165 -0.74 7.60 33.27
N ARG A 166 -1.14 6.39 33.68
CA ARG A 166 -2.53 5.95 33.68
C ARG A 166 -3.40 6.87 34.55
N LYS A 167 -2.97 7.16 35.78
CA LYS A 167 -3.67 8.07 36.67
C LYS A 167 -3.81 9.46 36.04
N TYR A 168 -2.70 9.97 35.49
CA TYR A 168 -2.68 11.27 34.86
C TYR A 168 -3.69 11.36 33.71
N ILE A 169 -3.69 10.44 32.73
CA ILE A 169 -4.59 10.49 31.58
C ILE A 169 -6.06 10.36 31.99
N LEU A 170 -6.38 9.60 33.06
CA LEU A 170 -7.74 9.49 33.56
C LEU A 170 -8.27 10.83 34.08
N GLU A 171 -7.43 11.65 34.69
CA GLU A 171 -7.79 12.93 35.30
C GLU A 171 -7.70 14.12 34.35
N HIS A 172 -6.73 14.11 33.41
CA HIS A 172 -6.38 15.26 32.55
C HIS A 172 -6.85 15.16 31.10
N VAL A 173 -7.24 13.96 30.61
CA VAL A 173 -7.86 13.84 29.29
C VAL A 173 -9.35 14.18 29.41
N LYS A 174 -9.79 15.14 28.60
CA LYS A 174 -11.17 15.67 28.62
C LYS A 174 -11.83 15.57 27.27
N PHE A 175 -13.14 15.33 27.27
CA PHE A 175 -13.99 15.23 26.07
C PHE A 175 -15.22 16.14 26.20
N LEU A 176 -15.70 16.64 25.08
CA LEU A 176 -17.07 17.12 24.94
C LEU A 176 -17.97 15.87 24.84
N PHE A 177 -18.90 15.71 25.77
CA PHE A 177 -19.79 14.55 25.81
C PHE A 177 -21.23 14.95 25.47
N VAL A 178 -21.79 14.33 24.42
CA VAL A 178 -23.10 14.67 23.88
C VAL A 178 -23.99 13.42 23.87
N ILE A 179 -25.14 13.51 24.55
CA ILE A 179 -26.17 12.47 24.53
C ILE A 179 -27.27 12.90 23.58
N ILE A 180 -27.63 12.03 22.63
CA ILE A 180 -28.73 12.25 21.69
C ILE A 180 -29.81 11.19 21.88
N PRO A 181 -31.06 11.46 21.47
CA PRO A 181 -32.10 10.45 21.40
C PRO A 181 -31.74 9.33 20.41
N GLU A 182 -32.10 8.09 20.75
CA GLU A 182 -31.84 6.91 19.91
C GLU A 182 -32.42 7.07 18.50
N GLU A 183 -33.60 7.65 18.38
CA GLU A 183 -34.29 7.89 17.12
C GLU A 183 -33.53 8.83 16.17
N GLN A 184 -32.69 9.70 16.72
CA GLN A 184 -31.89 10.67 15.98
C GLN A 184 -30.49 10.13 15.62
N ALA A 185 -30.08 8.99 16.17
CA ALA A 185 -28.71 8.49 16.05
C ALA A 185 -28.22 8.35 14.59
N LYS A 186 -29.06 7.79 13.70
CA LYS A 186 -28.71 7.64 12.27
C LYS A 186 -28.58 8.98 11.55
N ILE A 187 -29.47 9.94 11.85
CA ILE A 187 -29.46 11.27 11.22
C ILE A 187 -28.21 12.01 11.67
N VAL A 188 -27.93 12.03 12.98
CA VAL A 188 -26.76 12.69 13.56
C VAL A 188 -25.48 12.04 13.06
N PHE A 189 -25.41 10.69 13.00
CA PHE A 189 -24.28 9.97 12.42
C PHE A 189 -24.01 10.41 10.97
N THR A 190 -25.04 10.48 10.16
CA THR A 190 -24.92 10.92 8.76
C THR A 190 -24.47 12.38 8.66
N MET A 191 -25.04 13.27 9.48
CA MET A 191 -24.65 14.69 9.50
C MET A 191 -23.21 14.90 9.98
N MET A 192 -22.79 14.22 11.02
CA MET A 192 -21.45 14.35 11.59
C MET A 192 -20.38 13.78 10.64
N ASN A 193 -20.67 12.69 9.95
CA ASN A 193 -19.76 12.09 8.98
C ASN A 193 -19.82 12.79 7.61
N GLY A 194 -20.95 13.34 7.22
CA GLY A 194 -21.12 14.12 5.99
C GLY A 194 -20.25 15.39 5.94
N ASN A 195 -19.93 15.97 7.09
CA ASN A 195 -19.11 17.18 7.17
C ASN A 195 -17.62 16.91 7.47
N LYS A 196 -17.27 15.71 7.96
CA LYS A 196 -15.87 15.41 8.39
C LYS A 196 -15.04 14.64 7.39
N ALA A 197 -15.63 13.82 6.56
CA ALA A 197 -14.99 13.20 5.41
C ALA A 197 -16.12 12.80 4.44
N LYS A 198 -16.10 13.35 3.25
CA LYS A 198 -16.93 12.79 2.18
C LYS A 198 -16.58 11.32 2.06
N MET A 199 -17.58 10.45 2.11
CA MET A 199 -17.36 9.03 1.81
C MET A 199 -16.65 8.93 0.47
N THR A 200 -15.65 8.10 0.40
CA THR A 200 -14.97 7.82 -0.87
C THR A 200 -15.94 7.13 -1.83
N ASN A 201 -15.63 7.16 -3.11
CA ASN A 201 -16.43 6.43 -4.09
C ASN A 201 -16.51 4.94 -3.73
N GLU A 202 -15.42 4.37 -3.25
CA GLU A 202 -15.32 2.97 -2.85
C GLU A 202 -16.23 2.64 -1.66
N GLU A 203 -16.33 3.53 -0.66
CA GLU A 203 -17.22 3.38 0.50
C GLU A 203 -18.70 3.48 0.09
N LEU A 204 -19.03 4.42 -0.81
CA LEU A 204 -20.38 4.55 -1.36
C LEU A 204 -20.78 3.31 -2.17
N ILE A 205 -19.87 2.80 -3.00
CA ILE A 205 -20.07 1.57 -3.79
C ILE A 205 -20.29 0.38 -2.86
N LYS A 206 -19.47 0.22 -1.82
CA LYS A 206 -19.62 -0.84 -0.80
C LYS A 206 -21.02 -0.78 -0.17
N ALA A 207 -21.40 0.40 0.33
CA ALA A 207 -22.69 0.58 0.99
C ALA A 207 -23.87 0.23 0.07
N GLU A 208 -23.81 0.67 -1.19
CA GLU A 208 -24.88 0.41 -2.16
C GLU A 208 -24.94 -1.08 -2.57
N LEU A 209 -23.80 -1.74 -2.76
CA LEU A 209 -23.75 -3.18 -3.02
C LEU A 209 -24.34 -3.99 -1.87
N LEU A 210 -23.98 -3.66 -0.62
CA LEU A 210 -24.52 -4.34 0.56
C LEU A 210 -26.02 -4.08 0.73
N ARG A 211 -26.48 -2.85 0.45
CA ARG A 211 -27.91 -2.50 0.44
C ARG A 211 -28.67 -3.34 -0.59
N CYS A 212 -28.18 -3.37 -1.83
CA CYS A 212 -28.80 -4.13 -2.91
C CYS A 212 -28.83 -5.64 -2.62
N ALA A 213 -27.79 -6.18 -2.00
CA ALA A 213 -27.72 -7.60 -1.64
C ALA A 213 -28.80 -8.05 -0.65
N SER A 214 -29.46 -7.12 0.04
CA SER A 214 -30.47 -7.39 1.08
C SER A 214 -31.87 -6.86 0.73
N LEU A 215 -32.16 -6.53 -0.52
CA LEU A 215 -33.45 -5.94 -0.91
C LEU A 215 -34.61 -6.93 -1.02
N GLU A 216 -34.35 -8.20 -1.23
CA GLU A 216 -35.41 -9.22 -1.43
C GLU A 216 -35.82 -9.84 -0.08
N HIS A 217 -36.58 -9.09 0.73
CA HIS A 217 -37.03 -9.49 2.06
C HIS A 217 -37.90 -10.75 2.10
N ASN A 218 -38.53 -11.12 0.99
CA ASN A 218 -39.48 -12.22 0.95
C ASN A 218 -38.84 -13.63 0.85
N LEU A 219 -37.54 -13.73 0.61
CA LEU A 219 -36.83 -15.00 0.39
C LEU A 219 -35.99 -15.45 1.57
N PHE A 220 -35.69 -14.55 2.51
CA PHE A 220 -34.79 -14.82 3.62
C PHE A 220 -35.31 -14.18 4.91
N SER A 221 -35.00 -14.80 6.04
CA SER A 221 -35.19 -14.19 7.36
C SER A 221 -34.27 -12.97 7.55
N GLU A 222 -34.61 -12.10 8.49
CA GLU A 222 -33.76 -10.94 8.82
C GLU A 222 -32.34 -11.35 9.25
N ALA A 223 -32.24 -12.45 10.01
CA ALA A 223 -30.96 -13.01 10.41
C ALA A 223 -30.08 -13.46 9.22
N GLU A 224 -30.71 -14.07 8.20
CA GLU A 224 -29.98 -14.46 6.98
C GLU A 224 -29.51 -13.25 6.15
N HIS A 225 -30.31 -12.18 6.10
CA HIS A 225 -29.90 -10.92 5.47
C HIS A 225 -28.72 -10.28 6.19
N ILE A 226 -28.74 -10.26 7.52
CA ILE A 226 -27.63 -9.74 8.34
C ILE A 226 -26.36 -10.59 8.10
N ALA A 227 -26.51 -11.93 8.13
CA ALA A 227 -25.40 -12.85 7.89
C ALA A 227 -24.81 -12.68 6.47
N LEU A 228 -25.66 -12.51 5.44
CA LEU A 228 -25.20 -12.29 4.07
C LEU A 228 -24.45 -10.96 3.94
N ARG A 229 -24.99 -9.86 4.47
CA ARG A 229 -24.32 -8.56 4.48
C ARG A 229 -22.98 -8.62 5.21
N GLY A 230 -22.95 -9.26 6.38
CA GLY A 230 -21.73 -9.45 7.16
C GLY A 230 -20.67 -10.23 6.40
N ARG A 231 -21.05 -11.31 5.69
CA ARG A 231 -20.14 -12.09 4.86
C ARG A 231 -19.57 -11.26 3.70
N LEU A 232 -20.43 -10.55 2.95
CA LEU A 232 -20.00 -9.72 1.82
C LEU A 232 -19.15 -8.53 2.27
N ALA A 233 -19.48 -7.95 3.43
CA ALA A 233 -18.68 -6.87 4.01
C ALA A 233 -17.27 -7.36 4.40
N ARG A 234 -17.15 -8.53 5.05
CA ARG A 234 -15.85 -9.13 5.37
C ARG A 234 -15.01 -9.42 4.13
N GLU A 235 -15.65 -9.95 3.09
CA GLU A 235 -14.98 -10.22 1.81
C GLU A 235 -14.41 -8.93 1.18
N TRP A 236 -15.21 -7.85 1.16
CA TRP A 236 -14.72 -6.54 0.72
C TRP A 236 -13.55 -6.04 1.55
N ASP A 237 -13.63 -6.19 2.86
CA ASP A 237 -12.58 -5.73 3.77
C ASP A 237 -11.30 -6.55 3.64
N SER A 238 -11.40 -7.85 3.32
CA SER A 238 -10.22 -8.67 3.03
C SER A 238 -9.49 -8.20 1.75
N TRP A 239 -10.25 -7.82 0.70
CA TRP A 239 -9.65 -7.22 -0.50
C TRP A 239 -9.02 -5.86 -0.20
N LEU A 240 -9.73 -5.01 0.56
CA LEU A 240 -9.21 -3.71 0.98
C LEU A 240 -7.90 -3.87 1.76
N TYR A 241 -7.85 -4.84 2.67
CA TYR A 241 -6.64 -5.15 3.42
C TYR A 241 -5.49 -5.57 2.50
N TRP A 242 -5.73 -6.47 1.55
CA TRP A 242 -4.72 -6.94 0.61
C TRP A 242 -4.17 -5.79 -0.25
N TRP A 243 -5.05 -4.94 -0.82
CA TRP A 243 -4.66 -3.79 -1.62
C TRP A 243 -3.97 -2.68 -0.82
N SER A 244 -4.20 -2.62 0.48
CA SER A 244 -3.55 -1.65 1.39
C SER A 244 -2.15 -2.10 1.82
N ASN A 245 -1.73 -3.30 1.47
CA ASN A 245 -0.36 -3.75 1.72
C ASN A 245 0.62 -2.87 0.93
N PRO A 246 1.61 -2.23 1.57
CA PRO A 246 2.54 -1.32 0.88
C PRO A 246 3.28 -1.96 -0.29
N ASN A 247 3.61 -3.26 -0.20
CA ASN A 247 4.29 -3.98 -1.27
C ASN A 247 3.36 -4.19 -2.47
N VAL A 248 2.08 -4.50 -2.24
CA VAL A 248 1.07 -4.65 -3.29
C VAL A 248 0.77 -3.30 -3.94
N GLU A 249 0.56 -2.26 -3.13
CA GLU A 249 0.30 -0.90 -3.61
C GLU A 249 1.44 -0.38 -4.49
N SER A 250 2.67 -0.57 -4.03
CA SER A 250 3.88 -0.18 -4.76
C SER A 250 4.02 -0.96 -6.06
N PHE A 251 3.86 -2.28 -6.00
CA PHE A 251 3.97 -3.16 -7.18
C PHE A 251 2.96 -2.81 -8.27
N PHE A 252 1.67 -2.73 -7.92
CA PHE A 252 0.61 -2.41 -8.88
C PHE A 252 0.48 -0.92 -9.19
N ARG A 253 1.23 -0.04 -8.49
CA ARG A 253 1.23 1.42 -8.70
C ARG A 253 -0.18 2.01 -8.70
N THR A 254 -0.96 1.64 -7.68
CA THR A 254 -2.39 1.94 -7.59
C THR A 254 -2.71 3.43 -7.44
N GLY A 255 -1.70 4.23 -7.05
CA GLY A 255 -1.87 5.68 -6.89
C GLY A 255 -2.80 6.08 -5.75
N GLY A 256 -2.93 5.22 -4.71
CA GLY A 256 -3.77 5.48 -3.54
C GLY A 256 -5.23 5.07 -3.70
N LYS A 257 -5.59 4.31 -4.75
CA LYS A 257 -6.91 3.69 -4.88
C LYS A 257 -7.08 2.60 -3.81
N GLN A 258 -8.14 2.68 -3.01
CA GLN A 258 -8.35 1.79 -1.85
C GLN A 258 -8.42 0.31 -2.24
N LEU A 259 -9.13 -0.02 -3.31
CA LEU A 259 -9.22 -1.37 -3.89
C LEU A 259 -8.32 -1.55 -5.13
N GLY A 260 -7.27 -0.75 -5.23
CA GLY A 260 -6.31 -0.84 -6.32
C GLY A 260 -6.97 -0.82 -7.70
N TRP A 261 -6.70 -1.85 -8.49
CA TRP A 261 -7.26 -1.99 -9.84
C TRP A 261 -8.57 -2.80 -9.89
N LEU A 262 -9.05 -3.35 -8.77
CA LEU A 262 -10.21 -4.23 -8.74
C LEU A 262 -11.48 -3.54 -9.27
N LEU A 263 -11.84 -2.38 -8.70
CA LEU A 263 -13.00 -1.60 -9.18
C LEU A 263 -12.81 -1.07 -10.61
N PRO A 264 -11.67 -0.46 -10.97
CA PRO A 264 -11.40 -0.05 -12.34
C PRO A 264 -11.62 -1.16 -13.37
N LEU A 265 -11.14 -2.38 -13.08
CA LEU A 265 -11.29 -3.50 -14.00
C LEU A 265 -12.73 -3.99 -14.11
N VAL A 266 -13.46 -4.10 -13.00
CA VAL A 266 -14.88 -4.48 -13.01
C VAL A 266 -15.74 -3.42 -13.70
N CYS A 267 -15.42 -2.14 -13.52
CA CYS A 267 -16.09 -1.02 -14.20
C CYS A 267 -15.62 -0.80 -15.63
N GLU A 268 -14.57 -1.50 -16.07
CA GLU A 268 -13.90 -1.25 -17.36
C GLU A 268 -13.63 0.25 -17.60
N SER A 269 -13.12 0.93 -16.58
CA SER A 269 -12.79 2.36 -16.60
C SER A 269 -11.64 2.64 -15.64
N SER A 270 -10.63 3.37 -16.09
CA SER A 270 -9.50 3.80 -15.24
C SER A 270 -9.92 4.76 -14.12
N LYS A 271 -11.04 5.46 -14.32
CA LYS A 271 -11.66 6.37 -13.35
C LYS A 271 -13.02 5.85 -12.96
N VAL A 272 -13.19 5.52 -11.68
CA VAL A 272 -14.44 5.02 -11.11
C VAL A 272 -15.04 6.10 -10.22
N SER A 273 -16.28 6.50 -10.51
CA SER A 273 -17.13 7.27 -9.61
C SER A 273 -18.30 6.40 -9.14
N PHE A 274 -18.92 6.77 -8.01
CA PHE A 274 -20.10 6.08 -7.52
C PHE A 274 -21.23 6.06 -8.56
N ASP A 275 -21.49 7.19 -9.20
CA ASP A 275 -22.54 7.30 -10.21
C ASP A 275 -22.27 6.43 -11.43
N SER A 276 -21.06 6.48 -11.99
CA SER A 276 -20.66 5.65 -13.14
C SER A 276 -20.73 4.15 -12.82
N PHE A 277 -20.37 3.75 -11.60
CA PHE A 277 -20.49 2.37 -11.13
C PHE A 277 -21.96 1.94 -11.06
N LYS A 278 -22.81 2.76 -10.43
CA LYS A 278 -24.23 2.50 -10.26
C LYS A 278 -24.94 2.37 -11.61
N ASP A 279 -24.70 3.31 -12.53
CA ASP A 279 -25.32 3.32 -13.86
C ASP A 279 -24.93 2.08 -14.68
N LYS A 280 -23.69 1.63 -14.56
CA LYS A 280 -23.18 0.49 -15.34
C LYS A 280 -23.54 -0.87 -14.73
N LEU A 281 -23.37 -1.04 -13.43
CA LEU A 281 -23.39 -2.35 -12.78
C LEU A 281 -24.58 -2.56 -11.82
N LEU A 282 -25.21 -1.51 -11.36
CA LEU A 282 -26.35 -1.56 -10.43
C LEU A 282 -27.58 -0.79 -10.93
N LYS A 283 -27.75 -0.66 -12.24
CA LYS A 283 -28.83 0.12 -12.86
C LYS A 283 -30.21 -0.24 -12.33
N SER A 284 -30.51 -1.51 -12.12
CA SER A 284 -31.80 -1.98 -11.59
C SER A 284 -31.78 -2.19 -10.07
N GLN A 285 -30.66 -1.95 -9.41
CA GLN A 285 -30.48 -2.05 -7.95
C GLN A 285 -31.01 -3.36 -7.34
N THR A 286 -30.82 -4.50 -8.02
CA THR A 286 -31.34 -5.81 -7.60
C THR A 286 -30.29 -6.61 -6.82
N MET A 287 -30.74 -7.54 -5.99
CA MET A 287 -29.87 -8.52 -5.32
C MET A 287 -29.04 -9.33 -6.33
N LYS A 288 -29.64 -9.71 -7.47
CA LYS A 288 -28.95 -10.45 -8.54
C LYS A 288 -27.77 -9.66 -9.10
N GLN A 289 -27.92 -8.37 -9.34
CA GLN A 289 -26.82 -7.52 -9.83
C GLN A 289 -25.72 -7.38 -8.78
N SER A 290 -26.05 -7.11 -7.53
CA SER A 290 -25.07 -7.03 -6.44
C SER A 290 -24.28 -8.33 -6.29
N LYS A 291 -24.95 -9.49 -6.24
CA LYS A 291 -24.28 -10.80 -6.17
C LYS A 291 -23.40 -11.06 -7.39
N SER A 292 -23.82 -10.64 -8.59
CA SER A 292 -23.01 -10.77 -9.81
C SER A 292 -21.73 -9.94 -9.71
N VAL A 293 -21.81 -8.70 -9.23
CA VAL A 293 -20.64 -7.85 -9.03
C VAL A 293 -19.68 -8.46 -8.01
N PHE A 294 -20.16 -8.92 -6.86
CA PHE A 294 -19.32 -9.60 -5.88
C PHE A 294 -18.67 -10.87 -6.45
N LYS A 295 -19.40 -11.64 -7.27
CA LYS A 295 -18.83 -12.82 -7.94
C LYS A 295 -17.69 -12.44 -8.89
N GLN A 296 -17.87 -11.39 -9.69
CA GLN A 296 -16.83 -10.90 -10.60
C GLN A 296 -15.62 -10.39 -9.83
N MET A 297 -15.84 -9.56 -8.80
CA MET A 297 -14.75 -9.03 -7.96
C MET A 297 -13.95 -10.16 -7.29
N ARG A 298 -14.63 -11.17 -6.74
CA ARG A 298 -13.99 -12.33 -6.08
C ARG A 298 -13.09 -13.09 -7.04
N LEU A 299 -13.61 -13.40 -8.23
CA LEU A 299 -12.84 -14.14 -9.23
C LEU A 299 -11.65 -13.33 -9.72
N LEU A 300 -11.87 -12.04 -10.00
CA LEU A 300 -10.82 -11.13 -10.45
C LEU A 300 -9.74 -10.93 -9.38
N GLN A 301 -10.13 -10.72 -8.11
CA GLN A 301 -9.21 -10.60 -6.99
C GLN A 301 -8.31 -11.84 -6.89
N LYS A 302 -8.91 -13.03 -6.96
CA LYS A 302 -8.14 -14.27 -6.92
C LYS A 302 -7.14 -14.37 -8.07
N LEU A 303 -7.53 -14.04 -9.30
CA LEU A 303 -6.62 -14.04 -10.45
C LEU A 303 -5.47 -13.06 -10.30
N ILE A 304 -5.74 -11.87 -9.72
CA ILE A 304 -4.71 -10.87 -9.45
C ILE A 304 -3.75 -11.37 -8.35
N GLU A 305 -4.27 -11.96 -7.28
CA GLU A 305 -3.47 -12.55 -6.21
C GLU A 305 -2.61 -13.71 -6.70
N ASP A 306 -3.18 -14.61 -7.49
CA ASP A 306 -2.46 -15.74 -8.08
C ASP A 306 -1.32 -15.24 -9.00
N ALA A 307 -1.59 -14.22 -9.84
CA ALA A 307 -0.59 -13.62 -10.70
C ALA A 307 0.50 -12.84 -9.93
N TYR A 308 0.14 -12.23 -8.81
CA TYR A 308 1.09 -11.59 -7.89
C TYR A 308 1.94 -12.61 -7.13
N ASN A 309 1.37 -13.75 -6.75
CA ASN A 309 2.05 -14.74 -5.93
C ASN A 309 2.95 -15.67 -6.73
N TYR A 310 2.63 -15.95 -7.99
CA TYR A 310 3.46 -16.79 -8.86
C TYR A 310 4.64 -15.97 -9.42
N SER A 311 5.87 -16.38 -9.15
CA SER A 311 7.10 -15.64 -9.43
C SER A 311 7.24 -15.22 -10.91
N ILE A 312 6.96 -16.10 -11.84
CA ILE A 312 7.10 -15.82 -13.28
C ILE A 312 6.12 -14.74 -13.74
N SER A 313 4.83 -14.86 -13.34
CA SER A 313 3.83 -13.81 -13.67
C SER A 313 4.13 -12.50 -12.96
N TYR A 314 4.52 -12.57 -11.68
CA TYR A 314 4.96 -11.40 -10.92
C TYR A 314 6.07 -10.64 -11.64
N ASN A 315 7.11 -11.34 -12.06
CA ASN A 315 8.26 -10.72 -12.71
C ASN A 315 7.88 -10.05 -14.05
N TYR A 316 7.09 -10.73 -14.90
CA TYR A 316 6.62 -10.12 -16.15
C TYR A 316 5.68 -8.94 -15.93
N LEU A 317 4.71 -9.09 -15.00
CA LEU A 317 3.78 -8.01 -14.65
C LEU A 317 4.50 -6.77 -14.13
N GLY A 318 5.45 -6.95 -13.21
CA GLY A 318 6.19 -5.83 -12.61
C GLY A 318 6.93 -5.02 -13.66
N VAL A 319 7.62 -5.66 -14.59
CA VAL A 319 8.30 -4.98 -15.69
C VAL A 319 7.32 -4.24 -16.61
N ILE A 320 6.21 -4.88 -16.97
CA ILE A 320 5.22 -4.23 -17.86
C ILE A 320 4.59 -3.02 -17.15
N LEU A 321 4.22 -3.15 -15.86
CA LEU A 321 3.69 -2.04 -15.05
C LEU A 321 4.70 -0.90 -14.89
N TYR A 322 5.99 -1.21 -14.92
CA TYR A 322 7.06 -0.23 -14.97
C TYR A 322 7.09 0.50 -16.31
N ILE A 323 7.17 -0.23 -17.43
CA ILE A 323 7.27 0.34 -18.79
C ILE A 323 6.03 1.18 -19.11
N ARG A 324 4.85 0.76 -18.67
CA ARG A 324 3.60 1.52 -18.77
C ARG A 324 3.57 2.61 -17.70
N ASN A 325 4.09 3.78 -17.99
CA ASN A 325 4.44 4.81 -17.01
C ASN A 325 3.28 5.68 -16.51
N ASN A 326 2.08 5.59 -17.12
CA ASN A 326 0.90 6.33 -16.71
C ASN A 326 -0.31 5.43 -16.38
N VAL A 327 -1.32 6.00 -15.72
CA VAL A 327 -2.51 5.29 -15.24
C VAL A 327 -3.28 4.62 -16.39
N GLU A 328 -3.45 5.32 -17.51
CA GLU A 328 -4.24 4.81 -18.65
C GLU A 328 -3.54 3.63 -19.34
N GLN A 329 -2.24 3.71 -19.54
CA GLN A 329 -1.46 2.61 -20.12
C GLN A 329 -1.45 1.37 -19.22
N ARG A 330 -1.31 1.56 -17.89
CA ARG A 330 -1.40 0.45 -16.94
C ARG A 330 -2.79 -0.17 -16.94
N PHE A 331 -3.82 0.65 -16.94
CA PHE A 331 -5.19 0.17 -17.01
C PHE A 331 -5.46 -0.60 -18.30
N ALA A 332 -5.05 -0.09 -19.46
CA ALA A 332 -5.21 -0.76 -20.75
C ALA A 332 -4.56 -2.14 -20.74
N PHE A 333 -3.32 -2.24 -20.24
CA PHE A 333 -2.62 -3.51 -20.09
C PHE A 333 -3.32 -4.47 -19.12
N LEU A 334 -3.68 -4.01 -17.92
CA LEU A 334 -4.34 -4.85 -16.92
C LEU A 334 -5.71 -5.33 -17.38
N ARG A 335 -6.47 -4.46 -18.08
CA ARG A 335 -7.73 -4.83 -18.71
C ARG A 335 -7.55 -5.88 -19.80
N TRP A 336 -6.49 -5.79 -20.61
CA TRP A 336 -6.16 -6.80 -21.60
C TRP A 336 -5.79 -8.12 -20.94
N TYR A 337 -4.99 -8.09 -19.87
CA TYR A 337 -4.49 -9.31 -19.23
C TYR A 337 -5.54 -10.01 -18.39
N PHE A 338 -6.24 -9.28 -17.52
CA PHE A 338 -7.29 -9.78 -16.64
C PHE A 338 -8.70 -9.62 -17.23
N GLY A 339 -8.88 -9.45 -18.50
CA GLY A 339 -10.09 -9.03 -19.18
C GLY A 339 -11.40 -9.59 -18.63
N ILE A 340 -12.38 -8.69 -18.50
CA ILE A 340 -13.78 -9.03 -18.22
C ILE A 340 -14.57 -8.69 -19.48
N ASN A 341 -15.35 -9.64 -19.97
CA ASN A 341 -16.33 -9.37 -21.02
C ASN A 341 -17.72 -9.81 -20.56
N GLN A 342 -18.73 -9.66 -21.45
CA GLN A 342 -20.12 -10.01 -21.14
C GLN A 342 -20.32 -11.49 -20.78
N ASP A 343 -19.46 -12.38 -21.29
CA ASP A 343 -19.52 -13.83 -21.09
C ASP A 343 -18.75 -14.29 -19.85
N GLY A 344 -17.96 -13.42 -19.23
CA GLY A 344 -17.19 -13.72 -18.02
C GLY A 344 -15.79 -13.12 -18.02
N ILE A 345 -14.94 -13.67 -17.13
CA ILE A 345 -13.53 -13.26 -17.03
C ILE A 345 -12.70 -14.16 -17.96
N HIS A 346 -12.03 -13.52 -18.91
CA HIS A 346 -11.07 -14.14 -19.83
C HIS A 346 -9.69 -13.57 -19.55
N PHE A 347 -8.95 -14.19 -18.63
CA PHE A 347 -7.56 -13.80 -18.42
C PHE A 347 -6.65 -14.45 -19.46
N LYS A 348 -5.57 -13.75 -19.78
CA LYS A 348 -4.57 -14.23 -20.72
C LYS A 348 -3.66 -15.31 -20.11
N SER A 349 -3.19 -16.22 -20.93
CA SER A 349 -2.21 -17.23 -20.52
C SER A 349 -0.86 -16.62 -20.16
N ILE A 350 -0.06 -17.37 -19.41
CA ILE A 350 1.33 -16.98 -19.12
C ILE A 350 2.18 -16.81 -20.40
N ALA A 351 1.89 -17.57 -21.44
CA ALA A 351 2.56 -17.46 -22.74
C ALA A 351 2.21 -16.14 -23.44
N GLU A 352 0.94 -15.70 -23.36
CA GLU A 352 0.52 -14.40 -23.89
C GLU A 352 1.12 -13.24 -23.07
N LEU A 353 1.19 -13.39 -21.74
CA LEU A 353 1.85 -12.42 -20.86
C LEU A 353 3.34 -12.31 -21.20
N LYS A 354 4.03 -13.44 -21.39
CA LYS A 354 5.43 -13.46 -21.79
C LYS A 354 5.63 -12.77 -23.16
N ARG A 355 4.78 -13.08 -24.15
CA ARG A 355 4.83 -12.40 -25.45
C ARG A 355 4.66 -10.88 -25.31
N TYR A 356 3.68 -10.46 -24.50
CA TYR A 356 3.47 -9.02 -24.24
C TYR A 356 4.70 -8.39 -23.60
N TYR A 357 5.30 -9.06 -22.60
CA TYR A 357 6.52 -8.65 -21.95
C TYR A 357 7.68 -8.52 -22.95
N ASP A 358 7.94 -9.54 -23.78
CA ASP A 358 9.02 -9.55 -24.75
C ASP A 358 8.89 -8.38 -25.77
N TRP A 359 7.68 -8.03 -26.16
CA TRP A 359 7.42 -6.91 -27.05
C TRP A 359 7.50 -5.55 -26.36
N ALA A 360 7.03 -5.45 -25.12
CA ALA A 360 7.09 -4.23 -24.33
C ALA A 360 8.53 -3.83 -23.99
N ILE A 361 9.41 -4.79 -23.70
CA ILE A 361 10.84 -4.56 -23.42
C ILE A 361 11.52 -3.83 -24.57
N ILE A 362 11.25 -4.21 -25.79
CA ILE A 362 11.84 -3.58 -26.99
C ILE A 362 11.11 -2.29 -27.43
N GLY A 363 10.09 -1.88 -26.67
CA GLY A 363 9.43 -0.59 -26.87
C GLY A 363 8.20 -0.60 -27.80
N VAL A 364 7.60 -1.78 -28.07
CA VAL A 364 6.31 -1.84 -28.77
C VAL A 364 5.20 -1.30 -27.86
N ASN A 365 4.29 -0.49 -28.41
CA ASN A 365 3.18 0.07 -27.67
C ASN A 365 2.08 -0.98 -27.38
N HIS A 366 1.07 -0.61 -26.58
CA HIS A 366 0.00 -1.52 -26.17
C HIS A 366 -0.85 -1.99 -27.36
N GLU A 367 -1.25 -1.07 -28.22
CA GLU A 367 -2.16 -1.28 -29.33
C GLU A 367 -1.56 -2.27 -30.33
N ASP A 368 -0.29 -2.07 -30.70
CA ASP A 368 0.43 -2.93 -31.65
C ASP A 368 0.70 -4.33 -31.07
N ILE A 369 0.95 -4.44 -29.74
CA ILE A 369 1.07 -5.75 -29.07
C ILE A 369 -0.26 -6.50 -29.10
N VAL A 370 -1.36 -5.82 -28.81
CA VAL A 370 -2.70 -6.43 -28.80
C VAL A 370 -3.11 -6.84 -30.21
N ALA A 371 -2.82 -6.01 -31.22
CA ALA A 371 -3.07 -6.31 -32.62
C ALA A 371 -2.14 -7.39 -33.20
N VAL A 372 -1.06 -7.74 -32.49
CA VAL A 372 -0.01 -8.66 -32.96
C VAL A 372 0.64 -8.16 -34.26
N ASP A 373 0.94 -6.86 -34.32
CA ASP A 373 1.53 -6.21 -35.49
C ASP A 373 3.01 -6.60 -35.66
N ALA A 374 3.28 -7.51 -36.58
CA ALA A 374 4.62 -8.05 -36.84
C ALA A 374 5.58 -7.01 -37.43
N GLU A 375 5.09 -6.03 -38.20
CA GLU A 375 5.90 -4.97 -38.76
C GLU A 375 6.40 -4.03 -37.65
N LYS A 376 5.50 -3.56 -36.80
CA LYS A 376 5.85 -2.74 -35.63
C LYS A 376 6.80 -3.45 -34.66
N TYR A 377 6.62 -4.76 -34.48
CA TYR A 377 7.57 -5.57 -33.72
C TYR A 377 8.96 -5.56 -34.34
N SER A 378 9.05 -5.80 -35.68
CA SER A 378 10.33 -5.83 -36.39
C SER A 378 11.05 -4.48 -36.33
N ASP A 379 10.33 -3.39 -36.53
CA ASP A 379 10.88 -2.03 -36.46
C ASP A 379 11.41 -1.71 -35.05
N ALA A 380 10.61 -1.99 -34.01
CA ALA A 380 11.00 -1.76 -32.63
C ALA A 380 12.22 -2.62 -32.25
N ARG A 381 12.23 -3.88 -32.68
CA ARG A 381 13.35 -4.80 -32.44
C ARG A 381 14.64 -4.30 -33.10
N ASN A 382 14.58 -3.91 -34.36
CA ASN A 382 15.75 -3.41 -35.09
C ASN A 382 16.31 -2.14 -34.41
N ARG A 383 15.44 -1.20 -34.04
CA ARG A 383 15.82 0.00 -33.32
C ARG A 383 16.46 -0.34 -31.97
N PHE A 384 15.80 -1.15 -31.15
CA PHE A 384 16.27 -1.51 -29.80
C PHE A 384 17.67 -2.16 -29.84
N TYR A 385 17.88 -3.15 -30.73
CA TYR A 385 19.18 -3.80 -30.85
C TYR A 385 20.21 -2.92 -31.57
N GLY A 386 19.80 -1.98 -32.40
CA GLY A 386 20.66 -0.94 -32.96
C GLY A 386 21.22 -0.03 -31.87
N GLU A 387 20.33 0.50 -31.02
CA GLU A 387 20.70 1.33 -29.87
C GLU A 387 21.59 0.56 -28.88
N LEU A 388 21.29 -0.72 -28.61
CA LEU A 388 22.03 -1.55 -27.66
C LEU A 388 23.50 -1.79 -28.08
N LYS A 389 23.80 -1.70 -29.37
CA LYS A 389 25.17 -1.82 -29.91
C LYS A 389 25.97 -0.51 -29.84
N SER A 390 25.35 0.58 -29.41
CA SER A 390 26.03 1.87 -29.34
C SER A 390 27.11 1.87 -28.25
N ASN A 391 28.27 2.43 -28.56
CA ASN A 391 29.33 2.67 -27.59
C ASN A 391 28.97 3.79 -26.60
N MET A 392 27.93 4.57 -26.91
CA MET A 392 27.42 5.68 -26.09
C MET A 392 26.06 5.36 -25.45
N LEU A 393 25.76 4.09 -25.26
CA LEU A 393 24.46 3.62 -24.77
C LEU A 393 24.02 4.30 -23.45
N PHE A 394 24.94 4.46 -22.49
CA PHE A 394 24.67 5.12 -21.22
C PHE A 394 24.26 6.59 -21.38
N MET A 395 24.86 7.31 -22.34
CA MET A 395 24.63 8.74 -22.53
C MET A 395 23.36 9.02 -23.33
N HIS A 396 23.15 8.28 -24.42
CA HIS A 396 22.09 8.60 -25.40
C HIS A 396 20.89 7.66 -25.36
N HIS A 397 21.07 6.42 -24.83
CA HIS A 397 20.04 5.39 -24.85
C HIS A 397 19.89 4.72 -23.47
N TYR A 398 19.88 5.54 -22.40
CA TYR A 398 19.82 5.08 -21.02
C TYR A 398 18.65 4.11 -20.75
N GLU A 399 17.45 4.42 -21.24
CA GLU A 399 16.28 3.55 -21.07
C GLU A 399 16.41 2.22 -21.80
N THR A 400 17.09 2.17 -22.94
CA THR A 400 17.38 0.92 -23.66
C THR A 400 18.36 0.06 -22.87
N ALA A 401 19.43 0.65 -22.34
CA ALA A 401 20.36 -0.03 -21.44
C ALA A 401 19.66 -0.59 -20.21
N TYR A 402 18.85 0.23 -19.56
CA TYR A 402 18.11 -0.16 -18.36
C TYR A 402 17.15 -1.33 -18.64
N ARG A 403 16.33 -1.23 -19.69
CA ARG A 403 15.40 -2.31 -20.07
C ARG A 403 16.11 -3.60 -20.39
N TRP A 404 17.25 -3.54 -21.05
CA TRP A 404 18.06 -4.72 -21.34
C TRP A 404 18.60 -5.38 -20.08
N LEU A 405 19.20 -4.61 -19.17
CA LEU A 405 19.74 -5.14 -17.91
C LEU A 405 18.62 -5.69 -17.03
N LEU A 406 17.49 -4.99 -16.93
CA LEU A 406 16.30 -5.50 -16.24
C LEU A 406 15.83 -6.83 -16.85
N HIS A 407 15.78 -6.92 -18.20
CA HIS A 407 15.41 -8.16 -18.88
C HIS A 407 16.35 -9.32 -18.55
N GLN A 408 17.67 -9.08 -18.47
CA GLN A 408 18.63 -10.13 -18.12
C GLN A 408 18.42 -10.62 -16.67
N ASN A 409 18.19 -9.71 -15.73
CA ASN A 409 17.90 -10.07 -14.34
C ASN A 409 16.61 -10.91 -14.23
N ILE A 410 15.52 -10.45 -14.86
CA ILE A 410 14.26 -11.18 -14.91
C ILE A 410 14.40 -12.57 -15.53
N LYS A 411 15.16 -12.67 -16.62
CA LYS A 411 15.44 -13.96 -17.27
C LYS A 411 16.17 -14.93 -16.34
N GLN A 412 17.13 -14.41 -15.59
CA GLN A 412 17.89 -15.18 -14.61
C GLN A 412 17.02 -15.64 -13.44
N ASP A 413 16.24 -14.74 -12.86
CA ASP A 413 15.32 -15.06 -11.74
C ASP A 413 14.29 -16.11 -12.15
N ASN A 414 13.70 -15.98 -13.32
CA ASN A 414 12.72 -16.95 -13.82
C ASN A 414 13.33 -18.32 -14.16
N PHE A 415 14.58 -18.35 -14.60
CA PHE A 415 15.22 -19.60 -15.04
C PHE A 415 15.91 -20.36 -13.91
N TYR A 416 16.66 -19.65 -13.05
CA TYR A 416 17.52 -20.29 -12.06
C TYR A 416 16.90 -20.40 -10.68
N ASN A 417 16.09 -19.42 -10.26
CA ASN A 417 15.72 -19.28 -8.86
C ASN A 417 14.21 -19.36 -8.63
N ASP A 418 13.40 -19.25 -9.67
CA ASP A 418 11.94 -19.16 -9.55
C ASP A 418 11.53 -18.17 -8.44
N ARG A 419 12.21 -17.02 -8.36
CA ARG A 419 12.03 -16.01 -7.34
C ARG A 419 11.43 -14.73 -7.89
N LYS A 420 10.83 -13.95 -7.01
CA LYS A 420 10.29 -12.64 -7.32
C LYS A 420 11.41 -11.61 -7.36
N PHE A 421 11.48 -10.85 -8.47
CA PHE A 421 12.40 -9.72 -8.59
C PHE A 421 11.99 -8.60 -7.63
N ASP A 422 12.97 -7.95 -6.98
CA ASP A 422 12.71 -6.81 -6.11
C ASP A 422 12.54 -5.51 -6.92
N PHE A 423 11.27 -5.15 -7.20
CA PHE A 423 10.94 -3.90 -7.91
C PHE A 423 11.16 -2.62 -7.10
N ASN A 424 11.59 -2.68 -5.83
CA ASN A 424 12.00 -1.49 -5.08
C ASN A 424 13.24 -0.82 -5.70
N ILE A 425 14.04 -1.56 -6.46
CA ILE A 425 15.16 -1.01 -7.23
C ILE A 425 14.72 0.12 -8.17
N GLU A 426 13.49 0.11 -8.67
CA GLU A 426 13.00 1.14 -9.60
C GLU A 426 12.94 2.54 -9.00
N CYS A 427 12.61 2.65 -7.71
CA CYS A 427 12.57 3.93 -7.01
C CYS A 427 13.96 4.47 -6.69
N ASN A 428 14.95 3.59 -6.65
CA ASN A 428 16.33 3.87 -6.22
C ASN A 428 17.36 3.35 -7.22
N ARG A 429 16.99 3.15 -8.47
CA ARG A 429 17.85 2.61 -9.53
C ARG A 429 18.98 3.55 -9.91
N SER A 430 20.12 2.95 -10.25
CA SER A 430 21.23 3.59 -10.92
C SER A 430 21.86 2.61 -11.90
N LEU A 431 22.23 3.10 -13.09
CA LEU A 431 23.18 2.39 -13.95
C LEU A 431 24.57 2.84 -13.53
N GLU A 432 25.43 1.88 -13.29
CA GLU A 432 26.80 2.11 -12.89
C GLU A 432 27.77 1.49 -13.90
N HIS A 433 28.92 2.15 -14.07
CA HIS A 433 30.01 1.61 -14.87
C HIS A 433 30.76 0.57 -14.06
N VAL A 434 30.93 -0.62 -14.59
CA VAL A 434 31.78 -1.67 -13.98
C VAL A 434 33.21 -1.16 -13.85
N TYR A 435 33.75 -0.63 -14.95
CA TYR A 435 34.96 0.18 -14.93
C TYR A 435 34.58 1.65 -14.92
N PRO A 436 34.96 2.43 -13.88
CA PRO A 436 34.66 3.85 -13.83
C PRO A 436 35.27 4.59 -15.04
N LYS A 437 34.50 5.47 -15.66
CA LYS A 437 34.99 6.26 -16.80
C LYS A 437 36.27 7.05 -16.49
N SER A 438 36.47 7.48 -15.26
CA SER A 438 37.70 8.15 -14.80
C SER A 438 38.94 7.25 -14.85
N LYS A 439 38.76 5.94 -15.00
CA LYS A 439 39.82 4.92 -15.02
C LYS A 439 39.92 4.19 -16.37
N ILE A 440 39.18 4.67 -17.36
CA ILE A 440 39.23 4.18 -18.74
C ILE A 440 39.91 5.26 -19.59
N GLY A 441 40.85 4.85 -20.40
CA GLY A 441 41.58 5.72 -21.29
C GLY A 441 41.96 5.04 -22.60
N HIS A 442 42.43 5.81 -23.53
CA HIS A 442 42.95 5.38 -24.82
C HIS A 442 44.33 6.01 -25.03
N LYS A 443 45.09 5.53 -26.00
CA LYS A 443 46.36 6.15 -26.39
C LYS A 443 46.17 6.88 -27.70
N ASN A 444 46.63 8.14 -27.75
CA ASN A 444 46.66 8.91 -28.97
C ASN A 444 47.88 8.50 -29.86
N ASP A 445 47.96 9.09 -31.06
CA ASP A 445 49.08 8.84 -32.04
C ASP A 445 50.46 9.11 -31.46
N GLN A 446 50.55 9.90 -30.39
CA GLN A 446 51.81 10.20 -29.67
C GLN A 446 52.08 9.24 -28.51
N ASN A 447 51.26 8.17 -28.39
CA ASN A 447 51.34 7.17 -27.31
C ASN A 447 51.09 7.75 -25.90
N ILE A 448 50.40 8.91 -25.81
CA ILE A 448 50.01 9.53 -24.55
C ILE A 448 48.65 8.94 -24.14
N ALA A 449 48.52 8.49 -22.88
CA ALA A 449 47.26 8.04 -22.33
C ALA A 449 46.35 9.21 -22.05
N LEU A 450 45.18 9.20 -22.69
CA LEU A 450 44.11 10.19 -22.55
C LEU A 450 42.91 9.55 -21.87
N GLY A 451 42.18 10.36 -21.09
CA GLY A 451 40.92 9.97 -20.51
C GLY A 451 39.76 10.09 -21.54
N TRP A 452 38.55 9.72 -21.11
CA TRP A 452 37.36 9.79 -21.93
C TRP A 452 37.03 11.22 -22.44
N ASN A 453 37.57 12.23 -21.79
CA ASN A 453 37.45 13.66 -22.13
C ASN A 453 38.66 14.19 -22.90
N ASP A 454 39.49 13.30 -23.44
CA ASP A 454 40.72 13.59 -24.19
C ASP A 454 41.80 14.36 -23.39
N GLU A 455 41.67 14.39 -22.03
CA GLU A 455 42.72 14.96 -21.18
C GLU A 455 43.78 13.93 -20.81
N PRO A 456 45.07 14.31 -20.73
CA PRO A 456 46.15 13.43 -20.33
C PRO A 456 45.92 12.83 -18.93
N ILE A 457 46.09 11.52 -18.80
CA ILE A 457 45.98 10.78 -17.55
C ILE A 457 47.35 10.71 -16.85
N LYS A 458 47.39 11.09 -15.57
CA LYS A 458 48.64 11.19 -14.79
C LYS A 458 49.13 9.84 -14.24
N ASP A 459 48.25 8.86 -14.08
CA ASP A 459 48.60 7.54 -13.51
C ASP A 459 48.08 6.41 -14.43
N GLU A 460 48.91 6.00 -15.35
CA GLU A 460 48.61 4.94 -16.32
C GLU A 460 48.48 3.55 -15.68
N CYS A 461 49.06 3.32 -14.50
CA CYS A 461 49.12 1.98 -13.89
C CYS A 461 47.77 1.48 -13.36
N SER A 462 46.81 2.41 -13.14
CA SER A 462 45.48 2.09 -12.62
C SER A 462 44.39 2.11 -13.67
N ILE A 463 44.71 2.23 -14.96
CA ILE A 463 43.79 2.51 -16.05
C ILE A 463 43.63 1.28 -16.95
N ALA A 464 42.34 0.92 -17.23
CA ALA A 464 42.02 0.00 -18.30
C ALA A 464 42.04 0.75 -19.63
N LEU A 465 43.04 0.49 -20.47
CA LEU A 465 43.12 1.06 -21.81
C LEU A 465 42.25 0.26 -22.79
N TRP A 466 41.39 0.96 -23.48
CA TRP A 466 40.56 0.41 -24.56
C TRP A 466 41.32 0.52 -25.90
N ARG A 467 41.04 -0.40 -26.81
CA ARG A 467 41.71 -0.42 -28.12
C ARG A 467 41.19 0.72 -29.01
N GLU A 468 42.07 1.25 -29.88
CA GLU A 468 41.80 2.33 -30.85
C GLU A 468 40.63 2.03 -31.81
N GLU A 469 40.30 0.74 -32.01
CA GLU A 469 39.20 0.30 -32.88
C GLU A 469 37.80 0.66 -32.40
N MET A 470 37.66 1.35 -31.25
CA MET A 470 36.39 1.70 -30.62
C MET A 470 36.08 3.20 -30.65
N GLU A 471 36.57 3.90 -31.65
CA GLU A 471 36.19 5.29 -31.86
C GLU A 471 34.73 5.41 -32.31
N TRP A 472 34.03 6.37 -31.74
CA TRP A 472 32.65 6.69 -32.11
C TRP A 472 32.43 8.20 -32.13
N THR A 473 31.89 8.72 -33.24
CA THR A 473 31.56 10.14 -33.37
C THR A 473 30.10 10.38 -33.09
N CYS A 474 29.81 11.17 -32.05
CA CYS A 474 28.46 11.63 -31.75
C CYS A 474 27.98 12.61 -32.80
N LYS A 475 26.77 12.36 -33.37
CA LYS A 475 26.21 13.23 -34.40
C LYS A 475 25.64 14.54 -33.87
N GLU A 476 25.30 14.58 -32.59
CA GLU A 476 24.69 15.74 -31.97
C GLU A 476 25.73 16.82 -31.61
N ASP A 477 26.90 16.42 -31.16
CA ASP A 477 27.95 17.35 -30.70
C ASP A 477 29.26 17.30 -31.50
N ASN A 478 29.34 16.41 -32.52
CA ASN A 478 30.51 16.16 -33.35
C ASN A 478 31.78 15.74 -32.53
N HIS A 479 31.59 15.30 -31.27
CA HIS A 479 32.67 14.82 -30.44
C HIS A 479 33.06 13.39 -30.81
N VAL A 480 34.37 13.12 -30.89
CA VAL A 480 34.91 11.77 -31.07
C VAL A 480 35.15 11.17 -29.71
N TYR A 481 34.37 10.13 -29.37
CA TYR A 481 34.55 9.37 -28.15
C TYR A 481 35.41 8.14 -28.42
N HIS A 482 36.37 7.90 -27.54
CA HIS A 482 37.30 6.79 -27.63
C HIS A 482 36.96 5.74 -26.58
N GLY A 483 36.91 4.47 -27.00
CA GLY A 483 36.57 3.37 -26.12
C GLY A 483 35.09 3.05 -26.03
N SER A 484 34.74 2.13 -25.16
CA SER A 484 33.39 1.61 -24.99
C SER A 484 32.90 1.70 -23.54
N GLU A 485 33.37 2.70 -22.80
CA GLU A 485 33.01 2.94 -21.41
C GLU A 485 31.51 3.05 -21.17
N HIS A 486 30.78 3.54 -22.14
CA HIS A 486 29.33 3.70 -22.08
C HIS A 486 28.55 2.57 -22.80
N CYS A 487 29.22 1.49 -23.19
CA CYS A 487 28.59 0.32 -23.82
C CYS A 487 27.94 -0.60 -22.79
N ILE A 488 27.03 -1.49 -23.26
CA ILE A 488 26.29 -2.41 -22.39
C ILE A 488 27.19 -3.34 -21.58
N GLY A 489 28.34 -3.73 -22.13
CA GLY A 489 29.29 -4.62 -21.43
C GLY A 489 29.99 -4.00 -20.22
N ASN A 490 29.96 -2.67 -20.11
CA ASN A 490 30.51 -1.94 -18.98
C ASN A 490 29.43 -1.37 -18.03
N LEU A 491 28.18 -1.78 -18.18
CA LEU A 491 27.07 -1.26 -17.37
C LEU A 491 26.47 -2.35 -16.50
N VAL A 492 26.08 -1.96 -15.28
CA VAL A 492 25.37 -2.80 -14.32
C VAL A 492 24.24 -2.01 -13.68
N LEU A 493 23.14 -2.70 -13.35
CA LEU A 493 22.02 -2.12 -12.62
C LEU A 493 22.27 -2.28 -11.12
N LEU A 494 22.28 -1.17 -10.38
CA LEU A 494 22.49 -1.13 -8.93
C LEU A 494 21.43 -0.28 -8.25
N TYR A 495 21.26 -0.48 -6.93
CA TYR A 495 20.61 0.50 -6.08
C TYR A 495 21.44 1.79 -6.00
N LYS A 496 20.78 2.92 -6.01
CA LYS A 496 21.43 4.24 -5.92
C LYS A 496 22.34 4.37 -4.69
N ARG A 497 21.95 3.74 -3.56
CA ARG A 497 22.74 3.71 -2.34
C ARG A 497 24.04 2.90 -2.53
N ASP A 498 23.97 1.78 -3.22
CA ASP A 498 25.12 0.91 -3.44
C ASP A 498 26.05 1.54 -4.47
N ASN A 499 25.51 2.20 -5.50
CA ASN A 499 26.29 3.01 -6.42
C ASN A 499 27.13 4.06 -5.69
N SER A 500 26.56 4.73 -4.68
CA SER A 500 27.30 5.71 -3.86
C SER A 500 28.47 5.09 -3.08
N LYS A 501 28.40 3.81 -2.71
CA LYS A 501 29.49 3.08 -2.05
C LYS A 501 30.60 2.69 -3.04
N PHE A 502 30.23 2.34 -4.27
CA PHE A 502 31.20 1.99 -5.30
C PHE A 502 32.01 3.19 -5.78
N ASN A 503 31.38 4.37 -5.87
CA ASN A 503 32.01 5.61 -6.31
C ASN A 503 32.92 5.37 -7.53
N ASP A 504 34.12 5.98 -7.58
CA ASP A 504 35.14 5.81 -8.62
C ASP A 504 36.15 4.68 -8.31
N ALA A 505 35.78 3.74 -7.42
CA ALA A 505 36.63 2.60 -7.07
C ALA A 505 36.93 1.76 -8.32
N ASP A 506 38.16 1.20 -8.38
CA ASP A 506 38.54 0.30 -9.45
C ASP A 506 37.71 -1.01 -9.41
N PHE A 507 37.75 -1.76 -10.52
CA PHE A 507 36.98 -3.00 -10.64
C PHE A 507 37.26 -4.01 -9.53
N ARG A 508 38.54 -4.13 -9.09
CA ARG A 508 38.91 -5.09 -8.03
C ARG A 508 38.26 -4.73 -6.70
N LYS A 509 38.25 -3.45 -6.34
CA LYS A 509 37.58 -2.96 -5.15
C LYS A 509 36.05 -3.09 -5.25
N LYS A 510 35.47 -2.76 -6.41
CA LYS A 510 34.03 -2.96 -6.64
C LYS A 510 33.65 -4.43 -6.49
N ASN A 511 34.43 -5.33 -7.09
CA ASN A 511 34.26 -6.78 -6.96
C ASN A 511 34.41 -7.24 -5.50
N GLN A 512 35.40 -6.72 -4.79
CA GLN A 512 35.61 -7.03 -3.38
C GLN A 512 34.40 -6.53 -2.54
N TYR A 513 33.94 -5.33 -2.73
CA TYR A 513 32.73 -4.82 -2.05
C TYR A 513 31.50 -5.68 -2.35
N PHE A 514 31.33 -6.10 -3.59
CA PHE A 514 30.18 -6.91 -4.00
C PHE A 514 30.19 -8.32 -3.38
N PHE A 515 31.35 -8.97 -3.24
CA PHE A 515 31.45 -10.36 -2.79
C PHE A 515 31.86 -10.54 -1.33
N THR A 516 32.47 -9.55 -0.68
CA THR A 516 33.02 -9.72 0.69
C THR A 516 32.21 -9.03 1.77
N ASP A 517 31.43 -8.00 1.46
CA ASP A 517 30.51 -7.34 2.41
C ASP A 517 29.17 -8.09 2.54
N GLN A 518 29.21 -9.43 2.54
CA GLN A 518 28.01 -10.28 2.70
C GLN A 518 27.31 -10.12 4.05
N ASP A 519 27.94 -9.45 5.02
CA ASP A 519 27.36 -9.20 6.34
C ASP A 519 26.54 -7.89 6.41
N ASP A 520 26.59 -7.04 5.40
CA ASP A 520 25.73 -5.87 5.31
C ASP A 520 24.38 -6.26 4.68
N GLU A 521 23.29 -6.17 5.44
CA GLU A 521 21.91 -6.45 4.98
C GLU A 521 21.54 -5.72 3.67
N SER A 522 22.26 -4.65 3.33
CA SER A 522 22.07 -3.91 2.09
C SER A 522 22.53 -4.67 0.84
N PHE A 523 23.53 -5.57 0.97
CA PHE A 523 24.00 -6.43 -0.12
C PHE A 523 23.21 -7.73 -0.23
N LYS A 524 22.70 -8.27 0.89
CA LYS A 524 21.79 -9.43 0.88
C LYS A 524 20.55 -9.17 0.03
N ASN A 525 20.01 -7.94 0.08
CA ASN A 525 18.83 -7.57 -0.68
C ASN A 525 19.09 -7.24 -2.16
N ALA A 526 20.34 -7.12 -2.59
CA ALA A 526 20.71 -6.88 -3.99
C ALA A 526 21.05 -8.20 -4.72
N VAL A 527 21.36 -9.25 -3.97
CA VAL A 527 21.75 -10.56 -4.49
C VAL A 527 20.67 -11.62 -4.23
N ASP A 528 19.84 -11.41 -3.21
CA ASP A 528 18.60 -12.16 -2.94
C ASP A 528 17.40 -11.48 -3.60
#